data_82943a5f00109082ade289debb8a28ad
#
_entry.id   82943a5f00109082ade289debb8a28ad
#
_cell.length_a   1.000
_cell.length_b   1.000
_cell.length_c   1.000
_cell.angle_alpha   90.00
_cell.angle_beta   90.00
_cell.angle_gamma   90.00
#
_symmetry.space_group_name_H-M   'P 1'
#
loop_
_entity.id
_entity.type
_entity.pdbx_description
1 polymer ?
#
loop_
_entity_poly.entity_id
_entity_poly.type
_entity_poly.pdbx_seq_one_letter_code
_entity_poly.pdbx_strand_id
1 'polypeptide(L)'
;MKALFFDKEGDPQDVIYLKQTGIPEPKENEVRVKWLGSPVNPADSIFIQGKYRFKAEFPQIAGLEGAGIVDAVGDNIQLPKGTLVAFLSKNAWAEYVIVHKDELYVLPDNFPAEKAVQFVLNPVTAWGLLKRAGVKSGDWLLLTAGNSMVSLIVTQIARKLGVQVISTVRNSDYTARIKELGAIEVIDTSKESIVQRVNEITGGKGVSAAIDAVGGETGTQVAQSLALNGRLIAYGVLSADPIQVHNSLLVYKNISLMGFGVRGFLESLSAEEKQHMTKSLIEILSAEDFKMDVAKSYSLDNFADALKANASGPVNGKIIFKA
;
A
#
# COMPACT_ATOMS: atom_id res chain seq x y z
N MET A 1 24.54 4.76 -14.29
CA MET A 1 23.38 3.94 -13.90
C MET A 1 22.16 4.29 -14.73
N LYS A 2 21.25 3.33 -14.94
CA LYS A 2 19.94 3.57 -15.53
C LYS A 2 18.95 4.07 -14.48
N ALA A 3 18.07 5.00 -14.87
CA ALA A 3 16.96 5.45 -14.04
C ALA A 3 15.80 5.94 -14.91
N LEU A 4 14.57 5.87 -14.37
CA LEU A 4 13.36 6.34 -15.03
C LEU A 4 13.05 7.76 -14.56
N PHE A 5 13.11 8.71 -15.49
CA PHE A 5 12.92 10.14 -15.23
C PHE A 5 11.59 10.66 -15.78
N PHE A 6 11.17 11.80 -15.25
CA PHE A 6 10.15 12.66 -15.84
C PHE A 6 10.51 14.15 -15.59
N ASP A 7 10.18 15.02 -16.57
CA ASP A 7 10.54 16.44 -16.55
C ASP A 7 9.31 17.35 -16.42
N LYS A 8 8.12 16.77 -16.38
CA LYS A 8 6.84 17.46 -16.23
C LYS A 8 5.80 16.53 -15.63
N GLU A 9 4.80 17.10 -15.01
CA GLU A 9 3.62 16.35 -14.55
C GLU A 9 2.81 15.83 -15.74
N GLY A 10 2.24 14.62 -15.64
CA GLY A 10 1.42 14.03 -16.69
C GLY A 10 1.12 12.54 -16.49
N ASP A 11 0.53 11.91 -17.50
CA ASP A 11 0.33 10.45 -17.48
C ASP A 11 1.70 9.76 -17.48
N PRO A 12 1.95 8.78 -16.58
CA PRO A 12 3.21 8.04 -16.54
C PRO A 12 3.62 7.45 -17.90
N GLN A 13 2.67 7.01 -18.73
CA GLN A 13 2.97 6.44 -20.04
C GLN A 13 3.52 7.48 -21.05
N ASP A 14 3.18 8.77 -20.84
CA ASP A 14 3.55 9.85 -21.75
C ASP A 14 4.80 10.62 -21.30
N VAL A 15 5.08 10.65 -19.99
CA VAL A 15 6.11 11.54 -19.44
C VAL A 15 7.35 10.81 -18.90
N ILE A 16 7.27 9.50 -18.65
CA ILE A 16 8.40 8.70 -18.17
C ILE A 16 9.34 8.36 -19.33
N TYR A 17 10.64 8.51 -19.09
CA TYR A 17 11.68 8.09 -20.02
C TYR A 17 12.89 7.50 -19.29
N LEU A 18 13.56 6.56 -19.95
CA LEU A 18 14.81 5.96 -19.46
C LEU A 18 16.00 6.86 -19.78
N LYS A 19 16.85 7.10 -18.80
CA LYS A 19 18.10 7.86 -18.97
C LYS A 19 19.25 7.20 -18.22
N GLN A 20 20.44 7.28 -18.80
CA GLN A 20 21.69 6.97 -18.10
C GLN A 20 22.20 8.21 -17.37
N THR A 21 22.64 8.05 -16.12
CA THR A 21 23.20 9.10 -15.29
C THR A 21 24.37 8.56 -14.45
N GLY A 22 25.11 9.44 -13.78
CA GLY A 22 26.17 9.03 -12.83
C GLY A 22 25.58 8.24 -11.64
N ILE A 23 26.42 7.42 -11.02
CA ILE A 23 26.07 6.81 -9.74
C ILE A 23 26.21 7.88 -8.65
N PRO A 24 25.17 8.15 -7.86
CA PRO A 24 25.23 9.20 -6.84
C PRO A 24 26.08 8.75 -5.63
N GLU A 25 26.74 9.70 -4.98
CA GLU A 25 27.48 9.45 -3.75
C GLU A 25 26.62 9.82 -2.51
N PRO A 26 26.59 8.97 -1.47
CA PRO A 26 25.84 9.26 -0.26
C PRO A 26 26.53 10.34 0.56
N LYS A 27 25.75 11.30 1.04
CA LYS A 27 26.16 12.35 1.98
C LYS A 27 25.98 11.85 3.43
N GLU A 28 26.27 12.75 4.38
CA GLU A 28 25.98 12.52 5.79
C GLU A 28 24.52 12.05 6.00
N ASN A 29 24.32 10.99 6.83
CA ASN A 29 23.02 10.36 7.09
C ASN A 29 22.33 9.72 5.87
N GLU A 30 23.02 9.51 4.76
CA GLU A 30 22.49 8.88 3.56
C GLU A 30 23.18 7.54 3.28
N VAL A 31 22.40 6.62 2.72
CA VAL A 31 22.86 5.29 2.29
C VAL A 31 22.62 5.17 0.79
N ARG A 32 23.65 4.74 0.06
CA ARG A 32 23.47 4.28 -1.32
C ARG A 32 23.06 2.83 -1.31
N VAL A 33 21.91 2.55 -1.88
CA VAL A 33 21.35 1.22 -2.03
C VAL A 33 21.51 0.78 -3.47
N LYS A 34 22.17 -0.36 -3.71
CA LYS A 34 22.14 -1.06 -4.99
C LYS A 34 20.78 -1.73 -5.11
N TRP A 35 20.00 -1.28 -6.05
CA TRP A 35 18.60 -1.65 -6.21
C TRP A 35 18.42 -3.11 -6.63
N LEU A 36 17.43 -3.79 -6.06
CA LEU A 36 16.93 -5.10 -6.44
C LEU A 36 15.60 -5.03 -7.17
N GLY A 37 14.76 -4.05 -6.81
CA GLY A 37 13.47 -3.88 -7.44
C GLY A 37 12.59 -2.86 -6.73
N SER A 38 11.49 -2.51 -7.39
CA SER A 38 10.43 -1.61 -6.93
C SER A 38 9.08 -2.03 -7.50
N PRO A 39 7.97 -1.92 -6.75
CA PRO A 39 6.65 -2.12 -7.32
C PRO A 39 6.20 -0.90 -8.10
N VAL A 40 5.18 -1.08 -8.94
CA VAL A 40 4.40 0.01 -9.51
C VAL A 40 3.13 0.17 -8.69
N ASN A 41 3.03 1.26 -7.94
CA ASN A 41 1.88 1.56 -7.09
C ASN A 41 1.00 2.65 -7.69
N PRO A 42 -0.30 2.72 -7.35
CA PRO A 42 -1.13 3.87 -7.69
C PRO A 42 -0.54 5.21 -7.22
N ALA A 43 0.14 5.21 -6.07
CA ALA A 43 0.82 6.38 -5.50
C ALA A 43 1.91 6.94 -6.43
N ASP A 44 2.65 6.07 -7.15
CA ASP A 44 3.66 6.51 -8.12
C ASP A 44 3.00 7.31 -9.26
N SER A 45 1.89 6.79 -9.81
CA SER A 45 1.13 7.49 -10.86
C SER A 45 0.58 8.83 -10.37
N ILE A 46 0.03 8.88 -9.15
CA ILE A 46 -0.48 10.11 -8.53
C ILE A 46 0.65 11.12 -8.32
N PHE A 47 1.85 10.67 -7.94
CA PHE A 47 3.04 11.52 -7.80
C PHE A 47 3.48 12.09 -9.14
N ILE A 48 3.61 11.26 -10.17
CA ILE A 48 4.01 11.68 -11.51
C ILE A 48 2.99 12.65 -12.12
N GLN A 49 1.70 12.49 -11.82
CA GLN A 49 0.63 13.40 -12.23
C GLN A 49 0.59 14.73 -11.42
N GLY A 50 1.50 14.93 -10.46
CA GLY A 50 1.52 16.14 -9.63
C GLY A 50 0.36 16.25 -8.63
N LYS A 51 -0.41 15.18 -8.43
CA LYS A 51 -1.57 15.14 -7.53
C LYS A 51 -1.25 14.58 -6.14
N TYR A 52 0.02 14.19 -5.93
CA TYR A 52 0.46 13.68 -4.64
C TYR A 52 0.73 14.82 -3.66
N ARG A 53 0.80 14.50 -2.37
CA ARG A 53 0.97 15.48 -1.27
C ARG A 53 2.30 16.25 -1.29
N PHE A 54 3.32 15.78 -2.01
CA PHE A 54 4.57 16.49 -2.26
C PHE A 54 4.81 16.60 -3.76
N LYS A 55 5.53 17.65 -4.16
CA LYS A 55 5.81 17.96 -5.57
C LYS A 55 7.11 17.32 -6.05
N ALA A 56 7.18 17.06 -7.32
CA ALA A 56 8.42 16.68 -8.02
C ALA A 56 9.35 17.88 -8.17
N GLU A 57 10.65 17.60 -8.20
CA GLU A 57 11.72 18.56 -8.48
C GLU A 57 12.41 18.13 -9.79
N PHE A 58 12.04 18.78 -10.89
CA PHE A 58 12.46 18.36 -12.23
C PHE A 58 13.93 18.69 -12.56
N PRO A 59 14.66 17.78 -13.24
CA PRO A 59 14.24 16.45 -13.65
C PRO A 59 14.15 15.49 -12.44
N GLN A 60 13.05 14.74 -12.32
CA GLN A 60 12.77 13.88 -11.19
C GLN A 60 12.88 12.40 -11.59
N ILE A 61 13.55 11.58 -10.80
CA ILE A 61 13.47 10.11 -10.92
C ILE A 61 12.15 9.63 -10.28
N ALA A 62 11.46 8.72 -10.93
CA ALA A 62 10.18 8.17 -10.47
C ALA A 62 10.35 7.07 -9.41
N GLY A 63 9.21 6.64 -8.84
CA GLY A 63 9.11 5.57 -7.86
C GLY A 63 9.21 6.03 -6.41
N LEU A 64 8.41 5.41 -5.53
CA LEU A 64 8.25 5.85 -4.13
C LEU A 64 8.76 4.83 -3.12
N GLU A 65 8.97 3.57 -3.49
CA GLU A 65 9.51 2.53 -2.62
C GLU A 65 10.34 1.52 -3.41
N GLY A 66 11.14 0.77 -2.70
CA GLY A 66 11.89 -0.35 -3.26
C GLY A 66 12.68 -1.11 -2.20
N ALA A 67 13.48 -2.06 -2.66
CA ALA A 67 14.46 -2.76 -1.84
C ALA A 67 15.76 -2.94 -2.59
N GLY A 68 16.82 -3.17 -1.84
CA GLY A 68 18.14 -3.40 -2.39
C GLY A 68 19.16 -3.74 -1.32
N ILE A 69 20.40 -3.73 -1.73
CA ILE A 69 21.55 -4.07 -0.90
C ILE A 69 22.35 -2.80 -0.62
N VAL A 70 22.73 -2.56 0.61
CA VAL A 70 23.61 -1.46 0.99
C VAL A 70 24.92 -1.56 0.21
N ASP A 71 25.22 -0.56 -0.60
CA ASP A 71 26.42 -0.48 -1.43
C ASP A 71 27.48 0.47 -0.83
N ALA A 72 27.05 1.63 -0.34
CA ALA A 72 27.91 2.60 0.33
C ALA A 72 27.09 3.37 1.39
N VAL A 73 27.76 3.89 2.39
CA VAL A 73 27.17 4.72 3.44
C VAL A 73 27.93 6.04 3.55
N GLY A 74 27.19 7.11 3.83
CA GLY A 74 27.77 8.39 4.19
C GLY A 74 28.21 8.43 5.66
N ASP A 75 28.71 9.59 6.08
CA ASP A 75 29.17 9.79 7.45
C ASP A 75 28.04 9.55 8.48
N ASN A 76 28.44 9.15 9.69
CA ASN A 76 27.54 8.88 10.82
C ASN A 76 26.58 7.69 10.66
N ILE A 77 26.85 6.76 9.73
CA ILE A 77 26.05 5.56 9.52
C ILE A 77 26.88 4.31 9.78
N GLN A 78 26.39 3.47 10.71
CA GLN A 78 26.96 2.15 11.00
C GLN A 78 26.04 1.05 10.46
N LEU A 79 26.02 0.91 9.13
CA LEU A 79 25.26 -0.13 8.44
C LEU A 79 26.19 -0.90 7.51
N PRO A 80 26.38 -2.22 7.71
CA PRO A 80 27.29 -3.00 6.90
C PRO A 80 26.92 -3.00 5.41
N LYS A 81 27.93 -2.89 4.56
CA LYS A 81 27.77 -3.17 3.13
C LYS A 81 27.29 -4.60 2.93
N GLY A 82 26.37 -4.82 2.01
CA GLY A 82 25.74 -6.11 1.78
C GLY A 82 24.42 -6.33 2.53
N THR A 83 24.07 -5.46 3.48
CA THR A 83 22.80 -5.57 4.22
C THR A 83 21.60 -5.39 3.29
N LEU A 84 20.62 -6.30 3.39
CA LEU A 84 19.34 -6.19 2.70
C LEU A 84 18.47 -5.13 3.37
N VAL A 85 17.96 -4.19 2.58
CA VAL A 85 17.10 -3.11 3.07
C VAL A 85 15.91 -2.88 2.14
N ALA A 86 14.76 -2.53 2.73
CA ALA A 86 13.66 -1.90 2.02
C ALA A 86 13.63 -0.41 2.36
N PHE A 87 13.05 0.43 1.51
CA PHE A 87 13.11 1.87 1.69
C PHE A 87 11.93 2.63 1.06
N LEU A 88 11.70 3.83 1.58
CA LEU A 88 10.92 4.88 0.91
C LEU A 88 11.88 5.91 0.28
N SER A 89 11.65 6.28 -0.97
CA SER A 89 12.40 7.33 -1.66
C SER A 89 11.61 7.85 -2.85
N LYS A 90 11.69 9.14 -3.15
CA LYS A 90 11.12 9.72 -4.37
C LYS A 90 11.83 9.26 -5.66
N ASN A 91 12.94 8.53 -5.55
CA ASN A 91 13.83 8.17 -6.63
C ASN A 91 14.02 6.64 -6.77
N ALA A 92 12.98 5.86 -6.47
CA ALA A 92 13.10 4.42 -6.31
C ALA A 92 13.29 3.62 -7.61
N TRP A 93 12.95 4.17 -8.79
CA TRP A 93 13.11 3.46 -10.06
C TRP A 93 14.47 3.76 -10.72
N ALA A 94 15.54 3.35 -10.04
CA ALA A 94 16.92 3.55 -10.47
C ALA A 94 17.82 2.42 -9.97
N GLU A 95 18.88 2.07 -10.71
CA GLU A 95 19.84 1.01 -10.34
C GLU A 95 20.59 1.27 -9.02
N TYR A 96 20.74 2.55 -8.64
CA TYR A 96 21.27 2.99 -7.34
C TYR A 96 20.39 4.11 -6.78
N VAL A 97 20.02 4.01 -5.53
CA VAL A 97 19.13 4.93 -4.86
C VAL A 97 19.81 5.50 -3.61
N ILE A 98 19.78 6.82 -3.45
CA ILE A 98 20.16 7.46 -2.18
C ILE A 98 18.94 7.50 -1.29
N VAL A 99 19.11 7.03 -0.06
CA VAL A 99 18.04 6.94 0.94
C VAL A 99 18.54 7.51 2.26
N HIS A 100 17.77 8.38 2.88
CA HIS A 100 18.07 8.84 4.25
C HIS A 100 17.92 7.67 5.24
N LYS A 101 18.79 7.56 6.23
CA LYS A 101 18.82 6.44 7.19
C LYS A 101 17.46 6.18 7.88
N ASP A 102 16.67 7.21 8.13
CA ASP A 102 15.37 7.11 8.80
C ASP A 102 14.26 6.52 7.92
N GLU A 103 14.48 6.46 6.61
CA GLU A 103 13.57 5.86 5.61
C GLU A 103 13.96 4.42 5.25
N LEU A 104 14.97 3.86 5.92
CA LEU A 104 15.43 2.48 5.72
C LEU A 104 14.78 1.51 6.69
N TYR A 105 14.54 0.31 6.19
CA TYR A 105 14.05 -0.85 6.94
C TYR A 105 15.02 -2.01 6.71
N VAL A 106 15.80 -2.35 7.72
CA VAL A 106 16.75 -3.48 7.65
C VAL A 106 15.96 -4.78 7.69
N LEU A 107 16.20 -5.63 6.71
CA LEU A 107 15.55 -6.93 6.57
C LEU A 107 16.55 -8.06 6.81
N PRO A 108 16.10 -9.25 7.26
CA PRO A 108 16.95 -10.44 7.34
C PRO A 108 17.51 -10.82 5.95
N ASP A 109 18.73 -11.35 5.89
CA ASP A 109 19.38 -11.72 4.62
C ASP A 109 18.59 -12.75 3.81
N ASN A 110 17.83 -13.61 4.49
CA ASN A 110 16.97 -14.63 3.89
C ASN A 110 15.54 -14.15 3.60
N PHE A 111 15.24 -12.86 3.77
CA PHE A 111 13.91 -12.33 3.48
C PHE A 111 13.62 -12.41 1.97
N PRO A 112 12.43 -12.91 1.55
CA PRO A 112 12.14 -13.09 0.12
C PRO A 112 12.21 -11.77 -0.67
N ALA A 113 13.03 -11.73 -1.71
CA ALA A 113 13.28 -10.51 -2.49
C ALA A 113 12.00 -9.87 -3.05
N GLU A 114 11.05 -10.68 -3.55
CA GLU A 114 9.77 -10.19 -4.08
C GLU A 114 8.88 -9.57 -3.01
N LYS A 115 8.99 -10.02 -1.75
CA LYS A 115 8.32 -9.38 -0.62
C LYS A 115 9.09 -8.15 -0.14
N ALA A 116 10.43 -8.19 -0.19
CA ALA A 116 11.27 -7.06 0.20
C ALA A 116 10.99 -5.81 -0.64
N VAL A 117 10.89 -5.93 -1.96
CA VAL A 117 10.62 -4.80 -2.86
C VAL A 117 9.24 -4.15 -2.65
N GLN A 118 8.32 -4.83 -1.98
CA GLN A 118 6.98 -4.37 -1.66
C GLN A 118 6.78 -4.11 -0.16
N PHE A 119 7.86 -4.11 0.63
CA PHE A 119 7.78 -4.19 2.10
C PHE A 119 7.18 -2.94 2.74
N VAL A 120 7.45 -1.76 2.22
CA VAL A 120 7.18 -0.54 2.99
C VAL A 120 5.77 0.00 2.73
N LEU A 121 5.42 0.36 1.49
CA LEU A 121 4.23 1.17 1.27
C LEU A 121 2.93 0.45 1.64
N ASN A 122 2.70 -0.74 1.07
CA ASN A 122 1.45 -1.47 1.29
C ASN A 122 1.38 -2.17 2.65
N PRO A 123 2.42 -2.90 3.14
CA PRO A 123 2.39 -3.53 4.45
C PRO A 123 2.30 -2.55 5.61
N VAL A 124 3.06 -1.45 5.59
CA VAL A 124 2.99 -0.41 6.62
C VAL A 124 1.62 0.28 6.60
N THR A 125 1.07 0.54 5.40
CA THR A 125 -0.30 1.06 5.26
C THR A 125 -1.31 0.09 5.88
N ALA A 126 -1.25 -1.19 5.57
CA ALA A 126 -2.16 -2.20 6.11
C ALA A 126 -2.07 -2.30 7.65
N TRP A 127 -0.84 -2.30 8.19
CA TRP A 127 -0.61 -2.28 9.64
C TRP A 127 -1.23 -1.05 10.31
N GLY A 128 -0.95 0.14 9.78
CA GLY A 128 -1.48 1.40 10.32
C GLY A 128 -2.99 1.50 10.23
N LEU A 129 -3.59 1.01 9.14
CA LEU A 129 -5.03 0.96 8.95
C LEU A 129 -5.71 0.05 9.99
N LEU A 130 -5.16 -1.14 10.24
CA LEU A 130 -5.67 -2.05 11.27
C LEU A 130 -5.52 -1.46 12.68
N LYS A 131 -4.38 -0.82 12.99
CA LYS A 131 -4.18 -0.08 14.24
C LYS A 131 -5.24 1.03 14.41
N ARG A 132 -5.51 1.77 13.33
CA ARG A 132 -6.52 2.86 13.31
C ARG A 132 -7.95 2.33 13.43
N ALA A 133 -8.25 1.21 12.78
CA ALA A 133 -9.55 0.55 12.86
C ALA A 133 -9.87 0.07 14.28
N GLY A 134 -8.86 -0.35 15.03
CA GLY A 134 -9.00 -0.77 16.43
C GLY A 134 -9.90 -1.99 16.60
N VAL A 135 -10.00 -2.84 15.58
CA VAL A 135 -10.79 -4.06 15.58
C VAL A 135 -10.15 -5.16 16.45
N LYS A 136 -10.98 -6.01 17.01
CA LYS A 136 -10.60 -7.13 17.88
C LYS A 136 -11.14 -8.44 17.33
N SER A 137 -10.67 -9.54 17.87
CA SER A 137 -11.19 -10.88 17.54
C SER A 137 -12.72 -10.92 17.67
N GLY A 138 -13.39 -11.43 16.65
CA GLY A 138 -14.86 -11.48 16.54
C GLY A 138 -15.52 -10.25 15.91
N ASP A 139 -14.80 -9.12 15.76
CA ASP A 139 -15.33 -7.94 15.08
C ASP A 139 -15.47 -8.16 13.56
N TRP A 140 -16.45 -7.47 12.98
CA TRP A 140 -16.57 -7.37 11.52
C TRP A 140 -15.80 -6.16 10.98
N LEU A 141 -14.99 -6.39 9.94
CA LEU A 141 -14.23 -5.38 9.20
C LEU A 141 -14.63 -5.40 7.73
N LEU A 142 -15.07 -4.26 7.20
CA LEU A 142 -15.41 -4.11 5.78
C LEU A 142 -14.25 -3.44 5.02
N LEU A 143 -13.85 -4.03 3.88
CA LEU A 143 -12.79 -3.51 3.02
C LEU A 143 -13.35 -3.18 1.64
N THR A 144 -13.08 -1.96 1.14
CA THR A 144 -13.30 -1.66 -0.28
C THR A 144 -12.06 -1.97 -1.12
N ALA A 145 -12.23 -2.04 -2.44
CA ALA A 145 -11.17 -2.48 -3.36
C ALA A 145 -10.48 -3.77 -2.88
N GLY A 146 -11.28 -4.81 -2.58
CA GLY A 146 -10.86 -6.02 -1.91
C GLY A 146 -9.72 -6.80 -2.58
N ASN A 147 -9.53 -6.64 -3.89
CA ASN A 147 -8.42 -7.23 -4.65
C ASN A 147 -7.16 -6.33 -4.71
N SER A 148 -7.15 -5.16 -4.04
CA SER A 148 -5.94 -4.34 -3.92
C SER A 148 -4.93 -4.98 -2.97
N MET A 149 -3.63 -4.75 -3.18
CA MET A 149 -2.59 -5.33 -2.33
C MET A 149 -2.78 -4.95 -0.85
N VAL A 150 -3.14 -3.70 -0.55
CA VAL A 150 -3.42 -3.27 0.84
C VAL A 150 -4.56 -4.10 1.43
N SER A 151 -5.69 -4.23 0.73
CA SER A 151 -6.85 -5.00 1.23
C SER A 151 -6.53 -6.49 1.40
N LEU A 152 -5.73 -7.09 0.48
CA LEU A 152 -5.29 -8.48 0.60
C LEU A 152 -4.35 -8.69 1.79
N ILE A 153 -3.45 -7.74 2.08
CA ILE A 153 -2.58 -7.78 3.26
C ILE A 153 -3.41 -7.61 4.54
N VAL A 154 -4.32 -6.62 4.57
CA VAL A 154 -5.24 -6.41 5.71
C VAL A 154 -6.05 -7.68 5.99
N THR A 155 -6.61 -8.32 4.95
CA THR A 155 -7.39 -9.55 5.08
C THR A 155 -6.59 -10.67 5.76
N GLN A 156 -5.35 -10.89 5.33
CA GLN A 156 -4.50 -11.94 5.88
C GLN A 156 -4.09 -11.65 7.35
N ILE A 157 -3.76 -10.40 7.67
CA ILE A 157 -3.44 -10.00 9.05
C ILE A 157 -4.69 -10.10 9.93
N ALA A 158 -5.83 -9.60 9.46
CA ALA A 158 -7.11 -9.63 10.16
C ALA A 158 -7.54 -11.08 10.50
N ARG A 159 -7.39 -12.01 9.54
CA ARG A 159 -7.60 -13.45 9.77
C ARG A 159 -6.77 -13.98 10.95
N LYS A 160 -5.47 -13.64 11.00
CA LYS A 160 -4.59 -14.06 12.12
C LYS A 160 -5.02 -13.46 13.47
N LEU A 161 -5.68 -12.31 13.45
CA LEU A 161 -6.23 -11.63 14.63
C LEU A 161 -7.64 -12.12 15.01
N GLY A 162 -8.24 -13.06 14.25
CA GLY A 162 -9.59 -13.52 14.46
C GLY A 162 -10.69 -12.51 14.09
N VAL A 163 -10.36 -11.50 13.26
CA VAL A 163 -11.30 -10.49 12.75
C VAL A 163 -12.02 -11.05 11.53
N GLN A 164 -13.32 -10.84 11.44
CA GLN A 164 -14.17 -11.31 10.35
C GLN A 164 -14.18 -10.28 9.23
N VAL A 165 -13.62 -10.62 8.08
CA VAL A 165 -13.48 -9.68 6.96
C VAL A 165 -14.58 -9.87 5.93
N ILE A 166 -15.24 -8.77 5.56
CA ILE A 166 -16.06 -8.63 4.36
C ILE A 166 -15.28 -7.77 3.38
N SER A 167 -15.07 -8.23 2.14
CA SER A 167 -14.42 -7.45 1.09
C SER A 167 -15.41 -7.06 0.01
N THR A 168 -15.21 -5.89 -0.65
CA THR A 168 -16.00 -5.52 -1.82
C THR A 168 -15.14 -5.50 -3.08
N VAL A 169 -15.70 -5.95 -4.19
CA VAL A 169 -15.08 -5.95 -5.52
C VAL A 169 -16.06 -5.45 -6.57
N ARG A 170 -15.56 -5.01 -7.72
CA ARG A 170 -16.39 -4.66 -8.89
C ARG A 170 -16.56 -5.80 -9.87
N ASN A 171 -15.90 -6.93 -9.61
CA ASN A 171 -15.93 -8.12 -10.46
C ASN A 171 -15.70 -9.36 -9.58
N SER A 172 -16.59 -10.33 -9.70
CA SER A 172 -16.56 -11.58 -8.92
C SER A 172 -15.37 -12.51 -9.25
N ASP A 173 -14.59 -12.25 -10.30
CA ASP A 173 -13.41 -13.06 -10.67
C ASP A 173 -12.37 -13.19 -9.55
N TYR A 174 -12.33 -12.22 -8.64
CA TYR A 174 -11.39 -12.20 -7.52
C TYR A 174 -11.91 -12.88 -6.23
N THR A 175 -13.19 -13.26 -6.23
CA THR A 175 -13.88 -13.76 -5.00
C THR A 175 -13.18 -14.97 -4.38
N ALA A 176 -12.87 -15.98 -5.19
CA ALA A 176 -12.25 -17.22 -4.70
C ALA A 176 -10.91 -16.93 -4.01
N ARG A 177 -10.06 -16.12 -4.64
CA ARG A 177 -8.75 -15.74 -4.09
C ARG A 177 -8.88 -14.95 -2.78
N ILE A 178 -9.78 -13.96 -2.74
CA ILE A 178 -9.97 -13.13 -1.54
C ILE A 178 -10.46 -13.99 -0.36
N LYS A 179 -11.36 -14.94 -0.61
CA LYS A 179 -11.83 -15.91 0.40
C LYS A 179 -10.71 -16.85 0.85
N GLU A 180 -9.87 -17.35 -0.07
CA GLU A 180 -8.70 -18.17 0.27
C GLU A 180 -7.75 -17.43 1.23
N LEU A 181 -7.54 -16.13 1.01
CA LEU A 181 -6.70 -15.28 1.85
C LEU A 181 -7.33 -14.95 3.22
N GLY A 182 -8.61 -15.25 3.43
CA GLY A 182 -9.25 -15.18 4.74
C GLY A 182 -10.47 -14.28 4.87
N ALA A 183 -10.97 -13.70 3.78
CA ALA A 183 -12.26 -13.02 3.84
C ALA A 183 -13.40 -14.03 4.04
N ILE A 184 -14.32 -13.72 4.95
CA ILE A 184 -15.52 -14.52 5.20
C ILE A 184 -16.51 -14.35 4.04
N GLU A 185 -16.69 -13.09 3.59
CA GLU A 185 -17.57 -12.77 2.47
C GLU A 185 -16.94 -11.76 1.51
N VAL A 186 -17.38 -11.83 0.25
CA VAL A 186 -16.99 -10.91 -0.82
C VAL A 186 -18.27 -10.45 -1.52
N ILE A 187 -18.47 -9.13 -1.57
CA ILE A 187 -19.62 -8.47 -2.18
C ILE A 187 -19.22 -7.94 -3.55
N ASP A 188 -19.88 -8.39 -4.61
CA ASP A 188 -19.73 -7.83 -5.96
C ASP A 188 -20.64 -6.61 -6.11
N THR A 189 -20.06 -5.42 -5.99
CA THR A 189 -20.80 -4.16 -6.02
C THR A 189 -21.44 -3.83 -7.37
N SER A 190 -21.13 -4.59 -8.43
CA SER A 190 -21.84 -4.48 -9.71
C SER A 190 -23.20 -5.18 -9.70
N LYS A 191 -23.46 -6.04 -8.70
CA LYS A 191 -24.66 -6.90 -8.63
C LYS A 191 -25.45 -6.71 -7.34
N GLU A 192 -24.78 -6.29 -6.25
CA GLU A 192 -25.32 -6.30 -4.90
C GLU A 192 -25.13 -4.96 -4.20
N SER A 193 -26.07 -4.56 -3.36
CA SER A 193 -25.93 -3.42 -2.45
C SER A 193 -25.03 -3.79 -1.27
N ILE A 194 -24.03 -2.97 -0.98
CA ILE A 194 -23.16 -3.15 0.18
C ILE A 194 -23.98 -3.13 1.47
N VAL A 195 -24.91 -2.17 1.60
CA VAL A 195 -25.74 -2.01 2.81
C VAL A 195 -26.60 -3.24 3.07
N GLN A 196 -27.27 -3.73 2.03
CA GLN A 196 -28.14 -4.89 2.16
C GLN A 196 -27.33 -6.13 2.55
N ARG A 197 -26.24 -6.41 1.83
CA ARG A 197 -25.41 -7.59 2.09
C ARG A 197 -24.73 -7.56 3.45
N VAL A 198 -24.22 -6.41 3.87
CA VAL A 198 -23.63 -6.27 5.21
C VAL A 198 -24.68 -6.52 6.30
N ASN A 199 -25.91 -6.01 6.14
CA ASN A 199 -26.99 -6.28 7.07
C ASN A 199 -27.32 -7.78 7.15
N GLU A 200 -27.42 -8.47 6.02
CA GLU A 200 -27.66 -9.92 5.98
C GLU A 200 -26.53 -10.70 6.70
N ILE A 201 -25.26 -10.42 6.35
CA ILE A 201 -24.09 -11.11 6.90
C ILE A 201 -23.95 -10.89 8.41
N THR A 202 -24.17 -9.66 8.87
CA THR A 202 -23.96 -9.26 10.27
C THR A 202 -25.21 -9.40 11.15
N GLY A 203 -26.32 -9.92 10.60
CA GLY A 203 -27.62 -9.99 11.30
C GLY A 203 -28.15 -8.63 11.72
N GLY A 204 -27.98 -7.61 10.89
CA GLY A 204 -28.45 -6.23 11.10
C GLY A 204 -27.56 -5.39 12.03
N LYS A 205 -26.45 -5.92 12.56
CA LYS A 205 -25.58 -5.20 13.49
C LYS A 205 -24.65 -4.20 12.80
N GLY A 206 -24.32 -4.44 11.52
CA GLY A 206 -23.32 -3.67 10.78
C GLY A 206 -21.87 -4.06 11.15
N VAL A 207 -20.89 -3.34 10.61
CA VAL A 207 -19.47 -3.62 10.82
C VAL A 207 -18.85 -2.66 11.85
N SER A 208 -17.95 -3.17 12.69
CA SER A 208 -17.25 -2.37 13.73
C SER A 208 -16.32 -1.33 13.12
N ALA A 209 -15.71 -1.66 11.98
CA ALA A 209 -14.89 -0.75 11.22
C ALA A 209 -14.95 -1.03 9.72
N ALA A 210 -14.61 0.00 8.94
CA ALA A 210 -14.42 -0.12 7.51
C ALA A 210 -13.16 0.63 7.07
N ILE A 211 -12.45 0.06 6.10
CA ILE A 211 -11.25 0.64 5.48
C ILE A 211 -11.58 0.89 4.01
N ASP A 212 -11.60 2.16 3.62
CA ASP A 212 -12.06 2.58 2.31
C ASP A 212 -10.96 3.21 1.45
N ALA A 213 -10.74 2.62 0.27
CA ALA A 213 -9.84 3.11 -0.76
C ALA A 213 -10.57 3.87 -1.87
N VAL A 214 -11.91 3.74 -1.95
CA VAL A 214 -12.69 4.13 -3.12
C VAL A 214 -13.27 5.52 -2.97
N GLY A 215 -13.98 5.80 -1.89
CA GLY A 215 -14.77 7.04 -1.77
C GLY A 215 -16.09 6.99 -2.53
N GLY A 216 -16.67 8.16 -2.85
CA GLY A 216 -17.90 8.30 -3.62
C GLY A 216 -19.09 7.53 -3.06
N GLU A 217 -19.93 7.02 -3.95
CA GLU A 217 -21.11 6.22 -3.58
C GLU A 217 -20.74 4.95 -2.81
N THR A 218 -19.63 4.29 -3.18
CA THR A 218 -19.12 3.13 -2.43
C THR A 218 -18.82 3.49 -0.97
N GLY A 219 -18.08 4.57 -0.75
CA GLY A 219 -17.77 5.06 0.59
C GLY A 219 -19.01 5.50 1.37
N THR A 220 -20.03 6.03 0.68
CA THR A 220 -21.35 6.37 1.25
C THR A 220 -22.07 5.13 1.77
N GLN A 221 -22.17 4.07 0.96
CA GLN A 221 -22.77 2.81 1.38
C GLN A 221 -21.98 2.12 2.52
N VAL A 222 -20.65 2.24 2.49
CA VAL A 222 -19.77 1.76 3.57
C VAL A 222 -20.09 2.48 4.88
N ALA A 223 -20.24 3.82 4.87
CA ALA A 223 -20.61 4.58 6.08
C ALA A 223 -21.98 4.17 6.62
N GLN A 224 -22.96 3.90 5.75
CA GLN A 224 -24.30 3.41 6.14
C GLN A 224 -24.27 2.02 6.77
N SER A 225 -23.29 1.20 6.40
CA SER A 225 -23.10 -0.18 6.84
C SER A 225 -22.40 -0.30 8.20
N LEU A 226 -21.94 0.81 8.80
CA LEU A 226 -21.29 0.80 10.10
C LEU A 226 -22.27 0.48 11.23
N ALA A 227 -21.78 -0.25 12.21
CA ALA A 227 -22.44 -0.49 13.48
C ALA A 227 -22.50 0.76 14.36
N LEU A 228 -23.18 0.67 15.52
CA LEU A 228 -23.08 1.67 16.58
C LEU A 228 -21.61 1.84 17.02
N ASN A 229 -21.13 3.09 17.11
CA ASN A 229 -19.74 3.46 17.37
C ASN A 229 -18.74 2.96 16.29
N GLY A 230 -19.23 2.61 15.12
CA GLY A 230 -18.41 2.13 14.00
C GLY A 230 -17.47 3.22 13.44
N ARG A 231 -16.40 2.79 12.80
CA ARG A 231 -15.35 3.67 12.26
C ARG A 231 -15.16 3.44 10.78
N LEU A 232 -15.13 4.51 9.98
CA LEU A 232 -14.70 4.49 8.59
C LEU A 232 -13.34 5.15 8.48
N ILE A 233 -12.35 4.43 7.93
CA ILE A 233 -11.02 4.93 7.67
C ILE A 233 -10.82 5.07 6.16
N ALA A 234 -10.85 6.30 5.66
CA ALA A 234 -10.58 6.61 4.26
C ALA A 234 -9.07 6.78 4.04
N TYR A 235 -8.49 5.99 3.13
CA TYR A 235 -7.06 6.06 2.81
C TYR A 235 -6.76 6.19 1.31
N GLY A 236 -7.76 6.06 0.45
CA GLY A 236 -7.65 6.21 -0.99
C GLY A 236 -8.69 7.17 -1.57
N VAL A 237 -8.51 7.51 -2.83
CA VAL A 237 -9.32 8.48 -3.59
C VAL A 237 -9.56 7.95 -5.01
N LEU A 238 -9.99 6.68 -5.13
CA LEU A 238 -10.21 6.06 -6.44
C LEU A 238 -11.45 6.61 -7.16
N SER A 239 -12.44 7.12 -6.42
CA SER A 239 -13.54 7.92 -6.95
C SER A 239 -13.21 9.41 -6.86
N ALA A 240 -13.65 10.19 -7.85
CA ALA A 240 -13.61 11.64 -7.81
C ALA A 240 -14.74 12.24 -6.96
N ASP A 241 -15.81 11.47 -6.72
CA ASP A 241 -16.98 11.93 -5.98
C ASP A 241 -16.74 11.87 -4.46
N PRO A 242 -17.34 12.78 -3.68
CA PRO A 242 -17.24 12.78 -2.23
C PRO A 242 -18.05 11.65 -1.59
N ILE A 243 -17.62 11.21 -0.41
CA ILE A 243 -18.46 10.38 0.48
C ILE A 243 -19.57 11.28 1.06
N GLN A 244 -20.83 10.85 0.98
CA GLN A 244 -21.96 11.55 1.54
C GLN A 244 -22.43 10.85 2.82
N VAL A 245 -22.41 11.57 3.93
CA VAL A 245 -22.82 11.03 5.24
C VAL A 245 -23.96 11.83 5.79
N HIS A 246 -25.10 11.18 5.99
CA HIS A 246 -26.25 11.80 6.64
C HIS A 246 -25.98 11.99 8.14
N ASN A 247 -26.30 13.16 8.69
CA ASN A 247 -26.03 13.52 10.08
C ASN A 247 -26.61 12.52 11.09
N SER A 248 -27.71 11.82 10.74
CA SER A 248 -28.29 10.79 11.62
C SER A 248 -27.33 9.65 11.93
N LEU A 249 -26.42 9.31 11.01
CA LEU A 249 -25.41 8.30 11.25
C LEU A 249 -24.40 8.77 12.31
N LEU A 250 -24.03 10.05 12.28
CA LEU A 250 -23.15 10.65 13.29
C LEU A 250 -23.84 10.76 14.65
N VAL A 251 -25.08 11.25 14.67
CA VAL A 251 -25.81 11.53 15.93
C VAL A 251 -26.35 10.24 16.58
N TYR A 252 -26.97 9.34 15.80
CA TYR A 252 -27.69 8.19 16.36
C TYR A 252 -26.86 6.92 16.39
N LYS A 253 -25.92 6.76 15.44
CA LYS A 253 -24.99 5.60 15.44
C LYS A 253 -23.61 5.97 16.02
N ASN A 254 -23.34 7.25 16.31
CA ASN A 254 -22.05 7.72 16.83
C ASN A 254 -20.86 7.23 16.00
N ILE A 255 -21.00 7.19 14.67
CA ILE A 255 -19.91 6.74 13.79
C ILE A 255 -18.80 7.78 13.72
N SER A 256 -17.59 7.34 13.41
CA SER A 256 -16.43 8.22 13.18
C SER A 256 -15.92 8.06 11.75
N LEU A 257 -15.62 9.19 11.08
CA LEU A 257 -14.94 9.22 9.80
C LEU A 257 -13.54 9.77 10.02
N MET A 258 -12.54 9.03 9.56
CA MET A 258 -11.12 9.34 9.77
C MET A 258 -10.34 9.17 8.48
N GLY A 259 -9.42 10.09 8.23
CA GLY A 259 -8.42 9.91 7.17
C GLY A 259 -7.22 9.10 7.64
N PHE A 260 -6.54 8.45 6.69
CA PHE A 260 -5.25 7.80 6.92
C PHE A 260 -4.29 8.09 5.76
N GLY A 261 -3.08 8.51 6.10
CA GLY A 261 -1.96 8.64 5.17
C GLY A 261 -0.72 8.00 5.80
N VAL A 262 -0.06 7.10 5.06
CA VAL A 262 1.07 6.30 5.57
C VAL A 262 2.19 7.16 6.14
N ARG A 263 2.51 8.30 5.53
CA ARG A 263 3.59 9.15 6.02
C ARG A 263 3.24 9.85 7.34
N GLY A 264 2.04 10.44 7.44
CA GLY A 264 1.59 11.00 8.71
C GLY A 264 1.50 9.96 9.82
N PHE A 265 1.16 8.72 9.46
CA PHE A 265 1.23 7.59 10.38
C PHE A 265 2.67 7.32 10.83
N LEU A 266 3.63 7.20 9.91
CA LEU A 266 5.04 6.96 10.23
C LEU A 266 5.65 8.10 11.06
N GLU A 267 5.31 9.35 10.76
CA GLU A 267 5.73 10.55 11.51
C GLU A 267 5.13 10.59 12.93
N SER A 268 4.00 9.94 13.17
CA SER A 268 3.37 9.84 14.50
C SER A 268 3.94 8.75 15.40
N LEU A 269 4.77 7.86 14.86
CA LEU A 269 5.35 6.74 15.61
C LEU A 269 6.62 7.18 16.35
N SER A 270 6.78 6.75 17.60
CA SER A 270 8.07 6.77 18.28
C SER A 270 9.06 5.79 17.59
N ALA A 271 10.35 5.94 17.87
CA ALA A 271 11.37 5.01 17.37
C ALA A 271 11.09 3.56 17.77
N GLU A 272 10.63 3.35 19.01
CA GLU A 272 10.27 2.03 19.54
C GLU A 272 9.05 1.44 18.83
N GLU A 273 8.01 2.26 18.58
CA GLU A 273 6.83 1.83 17.84
C GLU A 273 7.17 1.48 16.38
N LYS A 274 8.05 2.27 15.72
CA LYS A 274 8.54 1.96 14.38
C LYS A 274 9.33 0.66 14.35
N GLN A 275 10.19 0.43 15.33
CA GLN A 275 10.94 -0.83 15.47
C GLN A 275 10.02 -2.02 15.72
N HIS A 276 9.05 -1.89 16.62
CA HIS A 276 8.05 -2.93 16.88
C HIS A 276 7.24 -3.27 15.64
N MET A 277 6.72 -2.27 14.93
CA MET A 277 5.99 -2.46 13.67
C MET A 277 6.86 -3.19 12.64
N THR A 278 8.11 -2.76 12.46
CA THR A 278 9.03 -3.36 11.49
C THR A 278 9.28 -4.83 11.81
N LYS A 279 9.57 -5.15 13.08
CA LYS A 279 9.76 -6.54 13.53
C LYS A 279 8.53 -7.40 13.31
N SER A 280 7.35 -6.90 13.67
CA SER A 280 6.09 -7.61 13.47
C SER A 280 5.78 -7.83 11.99
N LEU A 281 6.03 -6.84 11.13
CA LEU A 281 5.84 -6.99 9.69
C LEU A 281 6.82 -8.02 9.11
N ILE A 282 8.10 -8.00 9.52
CA ILE A 282 9.07 -9.02 9.08
C ILE A 282 8.57 -10.42 9.45
N GLU A 283 8.14 -10.63 10.68
CA GLU A 283 7.61 -11.92 11.15
C GLU A 283 6.39 -12.37 10.35
N ILE A 284 5.42 -11.49 10.18
CA ILE A 284 4.17 -11.78 9.44
C ILE A 284 4.46 -12.10 7.97
N LEU A 285 5.27 -11.27 7.31
CA LEU A 285 5.53 -11.38 5.87
C LEU A 285 6.48 -12.53 5.54
N SER A 286 7.35 -12.95 6.48
CA SER A 286 8.23 -14.11 6.30
C SER A 286 7.48 -15.44 6.33
N ALA A 287 6.25 -15.47 6.84
CA ALA A 287 5.48 -16.70 6.90
C ALA A 287 5.20 -17.24 5.49
N GLU A 288 5.32 -18.56 5.30
CA GLU A 288 5.15 -19.24 4.00
C GLU A 288 3.72 -19.11 3.46
N ASP A 289 2.74 -19.09 4.37
CA ASP A 289 1.32 -18.94 4.05
C ASP A 289 0.92 -17.50 3.71
N PHE A 290 1.78 -16.50 3.99
CA PHE A 290 1.49 -15.11 3.69
C PHE A 290 1.80 -14.79 2.22
N LYS A 291 0.78 -14.35 1.47
CA LYS A 291 0.88 -14.13 0.03
C LYS A 291 0.99 -12.64 -0.32
N MET A 292 2.04 -12.31 -1.07
CA MET A 292 2.24 -11.02 -1.73
C MET A 292 2.69 -11.29 -3.16
N ASP A 293 1.74 -11.65 -4.02
CA ASP A 293 2.07 -12.15 -5.33
C ASP A 293 2.58 -11.05 -6.26
N VAL A 294 3.52 -11.44 -7.12
CA VAL A 294 3.99 -10.68 -8.26
C VAL A 294 3.28 -11.20 -9.50
N ALA A 295 2.49 -10.35 -10.15
CA ALA A 295 1.80 -10.71 -11.38
C ALA A 295 2.76 -10.76 -12.56
N LYS A 296 3.68 -9.79 -12.65
CA LYS A 296 4.69 -9.73 -13.69
C LYS A 296 5.86 -8.83 -13.29
N SER A 297 7.06 -9.20 -13.73
CA SER A 297 8.29 -8.45 -13.53
C SER A 297 8.81 -7.89 -14.85
N TYR A 298 9.38 -6.69 -14.79
CA TYR A 298 9.99 -6.02 -15.93
C TYR A 298 11.34 -5.41 -15.54
N SER A 299 12.29 -5.31 -16.50
CA SER A 299 13.46 -4.45 -16.31
C SER A 299 13.11 -2.98 -16.50
N LEU A 300 14.00 -2.08 -16.08
CA LEU A 300 13.83 -0.64 -16.35
C LEU A 300 13.79 -0.34 -17.87
N ASP A 301 14.45 -1.14 -18.71
CA ASP A 301 14.41 -0.98 -20.17
C ASP A 301 13.00 -1.23 -20.73
N ASN A 302 12.21 -2.07 -20.08
CA ASN A 302 10.85 -2.43 -20.49
C ASN A 302 9.76 -1.65 -19.72
N PHE A 303 10.08 -0.45 -19.24
CA PHE A 303 9.18 0.36 -18.42
C PHE A 303 7.84 0.68 -19.09
N ALA A 304 7.85 0.92 -20.39
CA ALA A 304 6.61 1.23 -21.14
C ALA A 304 5.59 0.08 -21.06
N ASP A 305 6.07 -1.17 -21.21
CA ASP A 305 5.22 -2.36 -21.07
C ASP A 305 4.72 -2.54 -19.63
N ALA A 306 5.57 -2.25 -18.63
CA ALA A 306 5.19 -2.29 -17.22
C ALA A 306 4.09 -1.28 -16.90
N LEU A 307 4.24 -0.04 -17.33
CA LEU A 307 3.26 1.03 -17.13
C LEU A 307 1.94 0.72 -17.83
N LYS A 308 2.00 0.23 -19.08
CA LYS A 308 0.84 -0.21 -19.84
C LYS A 308 0.11 -1.37 -19.15
N ALA A 309 0.85 -2.39 -18.68
CA ALA A 309 0.28 -3.51 -17.95
C ALA A 309 -0.40 -3.06 -16.66
N ASN A 310 0.22 -2.13 -15.92
CA ASN A 310 -0.37 -1.57 -14.70
C ASN A 310 -1.63 -0.74 -14.96
N ALA A 311 -1.70 -0.02 -16.08
CA ALA A 311 -2.86 0.78 -16.48
C ALA A 311 -4.02 -0.06 -17.05
N SER A 312 -3.76 -1.27 -17.56
CA SER A 312 -4.76 -2.14 -18.19
C SER A 312 -5.81 -2.70 -17.22
N GLY A 313 -5.70 -2.40 -15.95
CA GLY A 313 -6.65 -2.81 -14.93
C GLY A 313 -6.08 -3.75 -13.88
N PRO A 314 -6.94 -4.27 -13.00
CA PRO A 314 -6.48 -5.09 -11.88
C PRO A 314 -5.83 -6.39 -12.37
N VAL A 315 -4.68 -6.70 -11.81
CA VAL A 315 -3.94 -7.96 -12.04
C VAL A 315 -3.88 -8.76 -10.72
N ASN A 316 -3.70 -10.07 -10.82
CA ASN A 316 -3.50 -10.92 -9.64
C ASN A 316 -2.08 -10.78 -9.12
N GLY A 317 -1.84 -9.79 -8.27
CA GLY A 317 -0.54 -9.45 -7.71
C GLY A 317 -0.05 -8.08 -8.14
N LYS A 318 1.25 -7.82 -7.96
CA LYS A 318 1.92 -6.55 -8.29
C LYS A 318 2.68 -6.64 -9.61
N ILE A 319 2.68 -5.55 -10.35
CA ILE A 319 3.71 -5.29 -11.36
C ILE A 319 4.93 -4.76 -10.62
N ILE A 320 6.10 -5.35 -10.89
CA ILE A 320 7.35 -4.89 -10.30
C ILE A 320 8.40 -4.64 -11.39
N PHE A 321 9.24 -3.64 -11.13
CA PHE A 321 10.54 -3.52 -11.77
C PHE A 321 11.57 -4.33 -10.98
N LYS A 322 12.49 -5.02 -11.66
CA LYS A 322 13.61 -5.73 -11.05
C LYS A 322 14.90 -5.55 -11.82
N ALA A 323 16.03 -5.70 -11.13
CA ALA A 323 17.37 -5.67 -11.71
C ALA A 323 17.61 -6.84 -12.70
#